data_df32d47476668d87c00abb0684cd8f6f
#
_entry.id   df32d47476668d87c00abb0684cd8f6f
#
_cell.length_a   1.000
_cell.length_b   1.000
_cell.length_c   1.000
_cell.angle_alpha   90.00
_cell.angle_beta   90.00
_cell.angle_gamma   90.00
#
_symmetry.space_group_name_H-M   'P 1'
#
loop_
_entity.id
_entity.type
_entity.pdbx_description
1 polymer ?
#
loop_
_entity_poly.entity_id
_entity_poly.type
_entity_poly.pdbx_seq_one_letter_code
_entity_poly.pdbx_strand_id
1 'polypeptide(L)'
;MTPIRDAEWHDLGEILRLHRLARDAMGHLDPRLATGLHDSDRLRRGLQSMLRARPRAVFVAEDSAGAGLSGYAMGTVAENEPFSVPRYGYMACLYVGRERRDRGMGDALLEVVQGRFKQDGLEATHVDVSCRDMAAQRFWQNRGFRRFLDHLWRPADSAVCAGEDPDFVVRPARSGDREAVVWLWKEMMDIHAAMDSRLSIAPGWRAQVEHSVRRWLRDHDSCLIVADAADLVVGFALGGLAESTIGLTPGSHGHIAHMCVSAKWRRRGVGRQLFASLRDWFVRRGVPSIHLYVSCLNPVSGQFWRGMGFEDYINRLWCDLV
;
A
#
# COMPACT_ATOMS: atom_id res chain seq x y z
N MET A 1 35.08 3.81 -5.36
CA MET A 1 33.64 3.52 -5.17
C MET A 1 33.39 3.38 -3.67
N THR A 2 32.34 3.97 -3.15
CA THR A 2 31.94 3.78 -1.75
C THR A 2 31.56 2.31 -1.54
N PRO A 3 32.14 1.58 -0.57
CA PRO A 3 31.78 0.20 -0.33
C PRO A 3 30.34 0.07 0.16
N ILE A 4 29.58 -0.81 -0.49
CA ILE A 4 28.23 -1.20 -0.06
C ILE A 4 28.31 -2.63 0.47
N ARG A 5 27.75 -2.85 1.65
CA ARG A 5 27.72 -4.14 2.32
C ARG A 5 26.39 -4.43 2.98
N ASP A 6 26.17 -5.67 3.35
CA ASP A 6 25.06 -6.04 4.24
C ASP A 6 25.16 -5.23 5.56
N ALA A 7 23.99 -4.74 6.03
CA ALA A 7 23.95 -4.07 7.33
C ALA A 7 24.16 -5.08 8.47
N GLU A 8 24.89 -4.67 9.48
CA GLU A 8 25.12 -5.43 10.69
C GLU A 8 24.44 -4.79 11.90
N TRP A 9 24.45 -5.49 13.03
CA TRP A 9 23.78 -5.02 14.24
C TRP A 9 24.32 -3.68 14.76
N HIS A 10 25.60 -3.46 14.60
CA HIS A 10 26.26 -2.21 15.03
C HIS A 10 25.84 -0.99 14.17
N ASP A 11 25.33 -1.19 12.95
CA ASP A 11 24.86 -0.12 12.07
C ASP A 11 23.49 0.45 12.49
N LEU A 12 22.77 -0.24 13.37
CA LEU A 12 21.38 0.11 13.74
C LEU A 12 21.22 1.57 14.16
N GLY A 13 22.18 2.08 14.95
CA GLY A 13 22.16 3.48 15.42
C GLY A 13 22.24 4.49 14.29
N GLU A 14 23.15 4.26 13.34
CA GLU A 14 23.36 5.14 12.18
C GLU A 14 22.19 5.01 11.17
N ILE A 15 21.69 3.82 10.92
CA ILE A 15 20.50 3.62 10.07
C ILE A 15 19.30 4.37 10.65
N LEU A 16 19.06 4.31 11.96
CA LEU A 16 18.00 5.06 12.63
C LEU A 16 18.20 6.58 12.50
N ARG A 17 19.44 7.07 12.60
CA ARG A 17 19.76 8.48 12.38
C ARG A 17 19.44 8.92 10.95
N LEU A 18 19.92 8.17 9.95
CA LEU A 18 19.66 8.46 8.53
C LEU A 18 18.17 8.35 8.19
N HIS A 19 17.46 7.38 8.78
CA HIS A 19 16.02 7.22 8.56
C HIS A 19 15.24 8.42 9.10
N ARG A 20 15.60 8.96 10.29
CA ARG A 20 14.97 10.20 10.79
C ARG A 20 15.16 11.35 9.81
N LEU A 21 16.39 11.56 9.30
CA LEU A 21 16.65 12.59 8.30
C LEU A 21 15.82 12.42 7.03
N ALA A 22 15.64 11.16 6.58
CA ALA A 22 14.77 10.85 5.45
C ALA A 22 13.30 11.20 5.75
N ARG A 23 12.81 10.83 6.92
CA ARG A 23 11.42 11.10 7.34
C ARG A 23 11.15 12.59 7.55
N ASP A 24 12.08 13.31 8.17
CA ASP A 24 11.97 14.75 8.36
C ASP A 24 11.88 15.47 6.99
N ALA A 25 12.74 15.08 6.04
CA ALA A 25 12.69 15.64 4.69
C ALA A 25 11.33 15.36 4.00
N MET A 26 10.78 14.16 4.17
CA MET A 26 9.45 13.80 3.64
C MET A 26 8.32 14.57 4.33
N GLY A 27 8.37 14.73 5.64
CA GLY A 27 7.40 15.52 6.40
C GLY A 27 7.37 17.00 5.99
N HIS A 28 8.50 17.56 5.57
CA HIS A 28 8.55 18.91 4.99
C HIS A 28 7.88 19.00 3.61
N LEU A 29 7.97 17.93 2.79
CA LEU A 29 7.32 17.87 1.48
C LEU A 29 5.82 17.64 1.60
N ASP A 30 5.42 16.77 2.50
CA ASP A 30 4.03 16.44 2.77
C ASP A 30 3.82 16.19 4.28
N PRO A 31 3.16 17.12 4.99
CA PRO A 31 2.91 16.98 6.43
C PRO A 31 2.16 15.71 6.82
N ARG A 32 1.40 15.09 5.89
CA ARG A 32 0.72 13.81 6.12
C ARG A 32 1.70 12.65 6.31
N LEU A 33 2.96 12.82 5.88
CA LEU A 33 4.05 11.85 6.03
C LEU A 33 4.92 12.11 7.27
N ALA A 34 4.63 13.16 8.03
CA ALA A 34 5.37 13.47 9.25
C ALA A 34 5.14 12.37 10.29
N THR A 35 6.24 11.89 10.89
CA THR A 35 6.20 10.85 11.93
C THR A 35 5.94 11.44 13.31
N GLY A 36 5.08 10.78 14.10
CA GLY A 36 4.92 11.10 15.51
C GLY A 36 6.09 10.59 16.37
N LEU A 37 6.20 11.12 17.61
CA LEU A 37 7.25 10.72 18.55
C LEU A 37 7.27 9.22 18.89
N HIS A 38 6.14 8.53 18.80
CA HIS A 38 6.00 7.10 19.09
C HIS A 38 6.50 6.17 17.98
N ASP A 39 6.81 6.68 16.79
CA ASP A 39 7.26 5.87 15.66
C ASP A 39 8.71 5.39 15.79
N SER A 40 9.52 6.02 16.65
CA SER A 40 10.95 5.68 16.82
C SER A 40 11.16 4.25 17.36
N ASP A 41 10.36 3.82 18.34
CA ASP A 41 10.48 2.48 18.91
C ASP A 41 9.91 1.41 17.98
N ARG A 42 8.85 1.74 17.26
CA ARG A 42 8.27 0.87 16.24
C ARG A 42 9.24 0.66 15.10
N LEU A 43 9.84 1.72 14.60
CA LEU A 43 10.89 1.66 13.58
C LEU A 43 12.09 0.84 14.05
N ARG A 44 12.55 1.07 15.28
CA ARG A 44 13.65 0.29 15.87
C ARG A 44 13.33 -1.20 15.88
N ARG A 45 12.14 -1.59 16.36
CA ARG A 45 11.71 -3.01 16.35
C ARG A 45 11.61 -3.58 14.94
N GLY A 46 11.06 -2.81 13.98
CA GLY A 46 10.98 -3.20 12.58
C GLY A 46 12.36 -3.46 11.96
N LEU A 47 13.30 -2.52 12.13
CA LEU A 47 14.70 -2.68 11.68
C LEU A 47 15.39 -3.87 12.34
N GLN A 48 15.21 -4.05 13.65
CA GLN A 48 15.75 -5.21 14.37
C GLN A 48 15.20 -6.53 13.79
N SER A 49 13.91 -6.58 13.46
CA SER A 49 13.31 -7.74 12.81
C SER A 49 13.92 -7.97 11.42
N MET A 50 14.08 -6.93 10.61
CA MET A 50 14.69 -7.04 9.28
C MET A 50 16.16 -7.48 9.33
N LEU A 51 16.93 -6.99 10.30
CA LEU A 51 18.33 -7.42 10.49
C LEU A 51 18.46 -8.88 10.94
N ARG A 52 17.43 -9.43 11.60
CA ARG A 52 17.35 -10.86 11.97
C ARG A 52 16.81 -11.76 10.86
N ALA A 53 15.99 -11.20 9.97
CA ALA A 53 15.37 -11.94 8.88
C ALA A 53 16.42 -12.58 7.94
N ARG A 54 16.05 -13.69 7.31
CA ARG A 54 16.80 -14.31 6.23
C ARG A 54 15.84 -14.58 5.08
N PRO A 55 16.15 -14.21 3.85
CA PRO A 55 17.35 -13.46 3.44
C PRO A 55 17.31 -11.99 3.93
N ARG A 56 18.47 -11.42 4.17
CA ARG A 56 18.58 -10.00 4.54
C ARG A 56 18.52 -9.14 3.28
N ALA A 57 17.76 -8.05 3.36
CA ALA A 57 17.74 -7.03 2.32
C ALA A 57 17.88 -5.62 2.94
N VAL A 58 18.86 -5.48 3.84
CA VAL A 58 19.27 -4.20 4.43
C VAL A 58 20.74 -4.00 4.11
N PHE A 59 21.04 -2.94 3.38
CA PHE A 59 22.38 -2.61 2.91
C PHE A 59 22.76 -1.20 3.34
N VAL A 60 24.04 -1.01 3.61
CA VAL A 60 24.60 0.29 4.01
C VAL A 60 25.72 0.68 3.07
N ALA A 61 25.85 1.99 2.82
CA ALA A 61 26.96 2.60 2.11
C ALA A 61 27.85 3.33 3.14
N GLU A 62 29.11 2.92 3.27
CA GLU A 62 30.07 3.53 4.18
C GLU A 62 30.50 4.92 3.69
N ASP A 63 30.80 5.81 4.61
CA ASP A 63 31.42 7.08 4.22
C ASP A 63 32.91 6.85 3.89
N SER A 64 33.34 7.31 2.72
CA SER A 64 34.75 7.24 2.30
C SER A 64 35.72 8.01 3.21
N ALA A 65 35.21 8.90 4.04
CA ALA A 65 36.00 9.61 5.06
C ALA A 65 36.14 8.83 6.38
N GLY A 66 35.58 7.61 6.48
CA GLY A 66 35.71 6.73 7.64
C GLY A 66 34.86 7.10 8.86
N ALA A 67 33.91 8.01 8.72
CA ALA A 67 33.15 8.58 9.85
C ALA A 67 31.65 8.22 9.84
N GLY A 68 31.25 6.99 9.45
CA GLY A 68 29.85 6.56 9.54
C GLY A 68 29.24 6.10 8.22
N LEU A 69 27.92 6.18 8.10
CA LEU A 69 27.17 5.77 6.92
C LEU A 69 26.74 6.99 6.08
N SER A 70 26.96 6.90 4.78
CA SER A 70 26.55 7.92 3.80
C SER A 70 25.18 7.64 3.16
N GLY A 71 24.68 6.40 3.30
CA GLY A 71 23.39 5.99 2.78
C GLY A 71 23.01 4.58 3.23
N TYR A 72 21.77 4.21 2.98
CA TYR A 72 21.26 2.85 3.23
C TYR A 72 20.07 2.53 2.34
N ALA A 73 19.83 1.26 2.14
CA ALA A 73 18.63 0.74 1.47
C ALA A 73 18.04 -0.43 2.26
N MET A 74 16.71 -0.51 2.26
CA MET A 74 15.96 -1.57 2.92
C MET A 74 14.93 -2.14 1.95
N GLY A 75 14.95 -3.47 1.80
CA GLY A 75 13.94 -4.22 1.07
C GLY A 75 13.30 -5.30 1.95
N THR A 76 12.14 -5.74 1.56
CA THR A 76 11.43 -6.89 2.15
C THR A 76 10.67 -7.63 1.07
N VAL A 77 10.33 -8.89 1.32
CA VAL A 77 9.43 -9.64 0.45
C VAL A 77 8.00 -9.36 0.91
N ALA A 78 7.16 -8.99 -0.02
CA ALA A 78 5.74 -8.84 0.18
C ALA A 78 4.97 -9.94 -0.55
N GLU A 79 3.87 -10.38 0.03
CA GLU A 79 2.96 -11.37 -0.54
C GLU A 79 1.72 -10.68 -1.10
N ASN A 80 1.21 -11.19 -2.20
CA ASN A 80 0.10 -10.61 -2.95
C ASN A 80 -0.84 -11.71 -3.48
N GLU A 81 -1.31 -12.56 -2.60
CA GLU A 81 -2.31 -13.57 -2.96
C GLU A 81 -3.72 -12.91 -3.06
N PRO A 82 -4.56 -13.33 -3.99
CA PRO A 82 -4.45 -14.45 -4.96
C PRO A 82 -4.00 -14.03 -6.37
N PHE A 83 -3.07 -13.11 -6.51
CA PHE A 83 -2.62 -12.59 -7.80
C PHE A 83 -1.60 -13.51 -8.48
N SER A 84 -1.44 -13.36 -9.79
CA SER A 84 -0.52 -14.15 -10.62
C SER A 84 0.94 -13.91 -10.25
N VAL A 85 1.30 -12.75 -9.73
CA VAL A 85 2.58 -12.45 -9.10
C VAL A 85 2.39 -12.46 -7.59
N PRO A 86 2.48 -13.65 -6.95
CA PRO A 86 2.10 -13.79 -5.55
C PRO A 86 3.13 -13.21 -4.57
N ARG A 87 4.37 -13.01 -5.03
CA ARG A 87 5.48 -12.46 -4.22
C ARG A 87 6.29 -11.46 -5.02
N TYR A 88 6.67 -10.38 -4.39
CA TYR A 88 7.51 -9.34 -4.99
C TYR A 88 8.43 -8.69 -3.95
N GLY A 89 9.51 -8.07 -4.42
CA GLY A 89 10.37 -7.23 -3.60
C GLY A 89 9.70 -5.90 -3.30
N TYR A 90 9.66 -5.49 -2.06
CA TYR A 90 9.21 -4.16 -1.66
C TYR A 90 10.40 -3.35 -1.14
N MET A 91 10.73 -2.28 -1.84
CA MET A 91 11.73 -1.31 -1.43
C MET A 91 11.13 -0.40 -0.35
N ALA A 92 11.40 -0.73 0.90
CA ALA A 92 10.86 0.00 2.05
C ALA A 92 11.51 1.37 2.25
N CYS A 93 12.80 1.48 1.94
CA CYS A 93 13.53 2.75 1.99
C CYS A 93 14.79 2.67 1.12
N LEU A 94 15.12 3.80 0.49
CA LEU A 94 16.42 4.08 -0.09
C LEU A 94 16.76 5.54 0.24
N TYR A 95 17.83 5.74 0.97
CA TYR A 95 18.28 7.08 1.37
C TYR A 95 19.78 7.28 1.13
N VAL A 96 20.10 8.43 0.56
CA VAL A 96 21.49 8.90 0.38
C VAL A 96 21.60 10.29 0.99
N GLY A 97 22.62 10.49 1.81
CA GLY A 97 22.96 11.79 2.40
C GLY A 97 23.10 12.89 1.34
N ARG A 98 22.64 14.09 1.63
CA ARG A 98 22.59 15.20 0.66
C ARG A 98 23.93 15.46 -0.05
N GLU A 99 25.04 15.39 0.67
CA GLU A 99 26.39 15.65 0.13
C GLU A 99 26.94 14.55 -0.79
N ARG A 100 26.24 13.39 -0.82
CA ARG A 100 26.63 12.21 -1.59
C ARG A 100 25.66 11.89 -2.73
N ARG A 101 24.62 12.71 -2.91
CA ARG A 101 23.67 12.57 -4.02
C ARG A 101 24.36 12.87 -5.36
N ASP A 102 23.75 12.39 -6.44
CA ASP A 102 24.21 12.59 -7.83
C ASP A 102 25.62 12.02 -8.14
N ARG A 103 26.08 11.07 -7.30
CA ARG A 103 27.36 10.35 -7.45
C ARG A 103 27.20 8.85 -7.68
N GLY A 104 26.01 8.41 -8.12
CA GLY A 104 25.72 7.00 -8.42
C GLY A 104 25.46 6.11 -7.20
N MET A 105 25.53 6.62 -5.96
CA MET A 105 25.32 5.82 -4.75
C MET A 105 23.89 5.24 -4.67
N GLY A 106 22.89 6.02 -5.05
CA GLY A 106 21.51 5.54 -5.09
C GLY A 106 21.31 4.38 -6.07
N ASP A 107 22.02 4.42 -7.21
CA ASP A 107 22.02 3.34 -8.20
C ASP A 107 22.65 2.08 -7.63
N ALA A 108 23.81 2.22 -7.02
CA ALA A 108 24.55 1.09 -6.46
C ALA A 108 23.76 0.42 -5.31
N LEU A 109 23.10 1.20 -4.44
CA LEU A 109 22.23 0.66 -3.39
C LEU A 109 21.01 -0.06 -3.95
N LEU A 110 20.38 0.49 -5.00
CA LEU A 110 19.25 -0.13 -5.69
C LEU A 110 19.65 -1.45 -6.33
N GLU A 111 20.77 -1.47 -7.04
CA GLU A 111 21.31 -2.66 -7.72
C GLU A 111 21.55 -3.82 -6.74
N VAL A 112 22.14 -3.55 -5.58
CA VAL A 112 22.39 -4.58 -4.57
C VAL A 112 21.09 -5.14 -4.00
N VAL A 113 20.08 -4.30 -3.72
CA VAL A 113 18.77 -4.78 -3.24
C VAL A 113 18.04 -5.58 -4.32
N GLN A 114 18.01 -5.11 -5.56
CA GLN A 114 17.39 -5.84 -6.67
C GLN A 114 18.13 -7.15 -6.96
N GLY A 115 19.45 -7.16 -6.86
CA GLY A 115 20.25 -8.38 -6.95
C GLY A 115 19.86 -9.41 -5.88
N ARG A 116 19.60 -8.98 -4.66
CA ARG A 116 19.11 -9.85 -3.59
C ARG A 116 17.71 -10.40 -3.92
N PHE A 117 16.79 -9.55 -4.38
CA PHE A 117 15.45 -10.00 -4.78
C PHE A 117 15.48 -11.01 -5.93
N LYS A 118 16.36 -10.82 -6.92
CA LYS A 118 16.58 -11.82 -8.00
C LYS A 118 17.09 -13.15 -7.45
N GLN A 119 18.06 -13.13 -6.53
CA GLN A 119 18.56 -14.34 -5.86
C GLN A 119 17.47 -15.09 -5.09
N ASP A 120 16.49 -14.36 -4.54
CA ASP A 120 15.32 -14.90 -3.83
C ASP A 120 14.20 -15.34 -4.79
N GLY A 121 14.43 -15.31 -6.12
CA GLY A 121 13.48 -15.72 -7.15
C GLY A 121 12.29 -14.78 -7.32
N LEU A 122 12.43 -13.51 -6.97
CA LEU A 122 11.38 -12.52 -7.17
C LEU A 122 11.46 -11.92 -8.57
N GLU A 123 10.31 -11.76 -9.21
CA GLU A 123 10.17 -11.27 -10.59
C GLU A 123 9.93 -9.77 -10.70
N ALA A 124 9.58 -9.13 -9.57
CA ALA A 124 9.23 -7.71 -9.56
C ALA A 124 9.66 -7.01 -8.27
N THR A 125 9.84 -5.70 -8.38
CA THR A 125 10.10 -4.80 -7.25
C THR A 125 9.07 -3.67 -7.23
N HIS A 126 8.55 -3.37 -6.05
CA HIS A 126 7.71 -2.20 -5.79
C HIS A 126 8.45 -1.18 -4.94
N VAL A 127 8.06 0.09 -5.11
CA VAL A 127 8.44 1.18 -4.22
C VAL A 127 7.29 2.16 -4.07
N ASP A 128 7.09 2.67 -2.88
CA ASP A 128 6.15 3.74 -2.59
C ASP A 128 6.88 5.09 -2.57
N VAL A 129 6.37 6.06 -3.34
CA VAL A 129 6.98 7.38 -3.50
C VAL A 129 5.91 8.46 -3.29
N SER A 130 6.18 9.46 -2.46
CA SER A 130 5.26 10.58 -2.30
C SER A 130 4.90 11.20 -3.65
N CYS A 131 3.62 11.49 -3.87
CA CYS A 131 3.17 12.16 -5.08
C CYS A 131 3.76 13.60 -5.20
N ARG A 132 4.25 14.17 -4.08
CA ARG A 132 4.87 15.50 -4.01
C ARG A 132 6.40 15.48 -4.17
N ASP A 133 7.05 14.33 -4.11
CA ASP A 133 8.51 14.20 -4.29
C ASP A 133 8.86 13.98 -5.76
N MET A 134 8.89 15.07 -6.53
CA MET A 134 9.21 15.02 -7.96
C MET A 134 10.65 14.54 -8.25
N ALA A 135 11.57 14.74 -7.31
CA ALA A 135 12.95 14.28 -7.48
C ALA A 135 13.02 12.74 -7.35
N ALA A 136 12.39 12.19 -6.31
CA ALA A 136 12.29 10.74 -6.15
C ALA A 136 11.49 10.10 -7.30
N GLN A 137 10.37 10.71 -7.73
CA GLN A 137 9.60 10.20 -8.88
C GLN A 137 10.49 10.05 -10.12
N ARG A 138 11.28 11.06 -10.47
CA ARG A 138 12.21 11.03 -11.61
C ARG A 138 13.33 10.00 -11.41
N PHE A 139 13.88 9.91 -10.20
CA PHE A 139 14.92 8.92 -9.86
C PHE A 139 14.46 7.50 -10.21
N TRP A 140 13.27 7.11 -9.74
CA TRP A 140 12.72 5.79 -9.96
C TRP A 140 12.30 5.55 -11.40
N GLN A 141 11.65 6.54 -12.06
CA GLN A 141 11.24 6.43 -13.48
C GLN A 141 12.42 6.23 -14.42
N ASN A 142 13.53 6.94 -14.20
CA ASN A 142 14.77 6.79 -14.99
C ASN A 142 15.40 5.39 -14.82
N ARG A 143 14.95 4.59 -13.84
CA ARG A 143 15.42 3.22 -13.55
C ARG A 143 14.39 2.15 -13.89
N GLY A 144 13.46 2.50 -14.79
CA GLY A 144 12.48 1.56 -15.32
C GLY A 144 11.25 1.33 -14.44
N PHE A 145 11.15 2.00 -13.29
CA PHE A 145 9.94 1.93 -12.48
C PHE A 145 8.79 2.68 -13.14
N ARG A 146 7.64 2.04 -13.23
CA ARG A 146 6.42 2.59 -13.83
C ARG A 146 5.32 2.69 -12.79
N ARG A 147 4.47 3.69 -12.92
CA ARG A 147 3.31 3.86 -12.05
C ARG A 147 2.40 2.63 -12.13
N PHE A 148 1.96 2.15 -10.99
CA PHE A 148 1.14 0.94 -10.85
C PHE A 148 -0.16 1.23 -10.11
N LEU A 149 -0.06 1.66 -8.84
CA LEU A 149 -1.21 2.02 -8.03
C LEU A 149 -1.06 3.45 -7.50
N ASP A 150 -2.17 4.15 -7.40
CA ASP A 150 -2.28 5.40 -6.65
C ASP A 150 -2.81 5.06 -5.25
N HIS A 151 -2.05 5.39 -4.24
CA HIS A 151 -2.47 5.37 -2.86
C HIS A 151 -3.14 6.69 -2.55
N LEU A 152 -4.42 6.67 -2.29
CA LEU A 152 -5.24 7.84 -1.98
C LEU A 152 -5.46 7.93 -0.47
N TRP A 153 -5.60 9.15 0.02
CA TRP A 153 -5.76 9.49 1.42
C TRP A 153 -6.88 10.49 1.62
N ARG A 154 -7.62 10.39 2.74
CA ARG A 154 -8.52 11.44 3.23
C ARG A 154 -8.64 11.41 4.75
N PRO A 155 -9.00 12.55 5.44
CA PRO A 155 -9.41 12.53 6.85
C PRO A 155 -10.65 11.64 7.04
N ALA A 156 -10.69 10.87 8.13
CA ALA A 156 -11.81 9.97 8.39
C ALA A 156 -13.10 10.74 8.78
N ASP A 157 -12.95 11.86 9.46
CA ASP A 157 -14.06 12.71 9.97
C ASP A 157 -14.74 13.57 8.90
N SER A 158 -14.13 13.69 7.70
CA SER A 158 -14.73 14.46 6.60
C SER A 158 -16.10 13.90 6.20
N ALA A 159 -17.09 14.77 6.09
CA ALA A 159 -18.45 14.36 5.75
C ALA A 159 -18.58 13.73 4.36
N VAL A 160 -19.52 12.79 4.23
CA VAL A 160 -19.94 12.21 2.96
C VAL A 160 -21.44 12.37 2.83
N CYS A 161 -21.89 13.11 1.83
CA CYS A 161 -23.31 13.19 1.51
C CYS A 161 -23.71 11.94 0.70
N ALA A 162 -24.38 11.00 1.33
CA ALA A 162 -25.01 9.87 0.68
C ALA A 162 -26.52 10.05 0.79
N GLY A 163 -27.18 10.21 -0.36
CA GLY A 163 -28.65 10.19 -0.39
C GLY A 163 -29.14 8.75 -0.10
N GLU A 164 -30.33 8.63 0.47
CA GLU A 164 -31.04 7.36 0.57
C GLU A 164 -31.70 7.03 -0.78
N ASP A 165 -31.67 5.77 -1.16
CA ASP A 165 -32.33 5.26 -2.36
C ASP A 165 -33.27 4.11 -1.91
N PRO A 166 -34.55 4.14 -2.24
CA PRO A 166 -35.50 3.12 -1.81
C PRO A 166 -35.28 1.75 -2.45
N ASP A 167 -34.50 1.67 -3.52
CA ASP A 167 -34.30 0.46 -4.29
C ASP A 167 -33.31 -0.52 -3.65
N PHE A 168 -32.53 -0.08 -2.66
CA PHE A 168 -31.57 -0.94 -1.96
C PHE A 168 -31.25 -0.44 -0.54
N VAL A 169 -30.75 -1.36 0.30
CA VAL A 169 -30.31 -1.09 1.68
C VAL A 169 -28.85 -1.49 1.85
N VAL A 170 -28.05 -0.64 2.51
CA VAL A 170 -26.68 -0.99 2.91
C VAL A 170 -26.71 -1.56 4.32
N ARG A 171 -26.18 -2.77 4.49
CA ARG A 171 -26.15 -3.51 5.75
C ARG A 171 -24.86 -4.28 5.95
N PRO A 172 -24.52 -4.68 7.18
CA PRO A 172 -23.44 -5.64 7.41
C PRO A 172 -23.68 -6.95 6.64
N ALA A 173 -22.60 -7.51 6.10
CA ALA A 173 -22.67 -8.78 5.40
C ALA A 173 -22.93 -9.94 6.38
N ARG A 174 -23.62 -10.96 5.91
CA ARG A 174 -23.96 -12.19 6.64
C ARG A 174 -23.31 -13.39 5.95
N SER A 175 -23.30 -14.52 6.63
CA SER A 175 -22.74 -15.77 6.05
C SER A 175 -23.39 -16.19 4.74
N GLY A 176 -24.68 -15.87 4.56
CA GLY A 176 -25.42 -16.13 3.33
C GLY A 176 -24.98 -15.28 2.13
N ASP A 177 -24.37 -14.12 2.37
CA ASP A 177 -23.92 -13.21 1.29
C ASP A 177 -22.58 -13.64 0.67
N ARG A 178 -21.91 -14.65 1.25
CA ARG A 178 -20.55 -15.06 0.87
C ARG A 178 -20.38 -15.30 -0.62
N GLU A 179 -21.29 -16.07 -1.22
CA GLU A 179 -21.19 -16.40 -2.64
C GLU A 179 -21.31 -15.17 -3.54
N ALA A 180 -22.25 -14.29 -3.23
CA ALA A 180 -22.45 -13.04 -3.96
C ALA A 180 -21.21 -12.13 -3.85
N VAL A 181 -20.62 -12.01 -2.66
CA VAL A 181 -19.38 -11.24 -2.45
C VAL A 181 -18.21 -11.82 -3.26
N VAL A 182 -18.06 -13.15 -3.30
CA VAL A 182 -17.01 -13.82 -4.09
C VAL A 182 -17.19 -13.53 -5.59
N TRP A 183 -18.40 -13.57 -6.11
CA TRP A 183 -18.68 -13.27 -7.52
C TRP A 183 -18.49 -11.79 -7.86
N LEU A 184 -18.92 -10.87 -7.01
CA LEU A 184 -18.66 -9.43 -7.19
C LEU A 184 -17.16 -9.11 -7.11
N TRP A 185 -16.43 -9.79 -6.21
CA TRP A 185 -14.98 -9.67 -6.15
C TRP A 185 -14.34 -10.14 -7.46
N LYS A 186 -14.80 -11.27 -8.02
CA LYS A 186 -14.31 -11.76 -9.32
C LYS A 186 -14.62 -10.77 -10.45
N GLU A 187 -15.85 -10.24 -10.54
CA GLU A 187 -16.23 -9.21 -11.53
C GLU A 187 -15.28 -8.01 -11.46
N MET A 188 -14.97 -7.54 -10.26
CA MET A 188 -14.04 -6.44 -10.03
C MET A 188 -12.64 -6.79 -10.53
N MET A 189 -12.14 -7.98 -10.22
CA MET A 189 -10.79 -8.40 -10.60
C MET A 189 -10.66 -8.64 -12.10
N ASP A 190 -11.69 -9.13 -12.77
CA ASP A 190 -11.69 -9.26 -14.23
C ASP A 190 -11.55 -7.91 -14.94
N ILE A 191 -12.22 -6.89 -14.41
CA ILE A 191 -12.08 -5.51 -14.90
C ILE A 191 -10.63 -5.02 -14.71
N HIS A 192 -10.03 -5.27 -13.53
CA HIS A 192 -8.66 -4.88 -13.26
C HIS A 192 -7.65 -5.63 -14.13
N ALA A 193 -7.80 -6.94 -14.30
CA ALA A 193 -6.94 -7.76 -15.15
C ALA A 193 -7.00 -7.37 -16.62
N ALA A 194 -8.18 -6.96 -17.11
CA ALA A 194 -8.35 -6.46 -18.46
C ALA A 194 -7.64 -5.11 -18.71
N MET A 195 -7.47 -4.29 -17.67
CA MET A 195 -6.75 -3.01 -17.74
C MET A 195 -5.25 -3.18 -17.50
N ASP A 196 -4.87 -4.10 -16.63
CA ASP A 196 -3.50 -4.32 -16.20
C ASP A 196 -3.27 -5.80 -15.88
N SER A 197 -2.50 -6.49 -16.72
CA SER A 197 -2.23 -7.93 -16.56
C SER A 197 -1.50 -8.26 -15.24
N ARG A 198 -0.82 -7.31 -14.63
CA ARG A 198 -0.17 -7.46 -13.31
C ARG A 198 -1.18 -7.71 -12.18
N LEU A 199 -2.46 -7.34 -12.40
CA LEU A 199 -3.58 -7.59 -11.50
C LEU A 199 -4.38 -8.85 -11.84
N SER A 200 -3.84 -9.71 -12.73
CA SER A 200 -4.43 -11.00 -13.03
C SER A 200 -4.43 -11.91 -11.81
N ILE A 201 -5.49 -12.70 -11.65
CA ILE A 201 -5.65 -13.64 -10.55
C ILE A 201 -5.10 -15.01 -10.90
N ALA A 202 -4.49 -15.69 -9.92
CA ALA A 202 -3.91 -17.02 -10.09
C ALA A 202 -4.98 -18.12 -10.21
N PRO A 203 -4.66 -19.27 -10.81
CA PRO A 203 -5.52 -20.46 -10.72
C PRO A 203 -5.80 -20.83 -9.24
N GLY A 204 -7.01 -21.29 -8.95
CA GLY A 204 -7.42 -21.62 -7.57
C GLY A 204 -7.86 -20.42 -6.71
N TRP A 205 -7.90 -19.21 -7.25
CA TRP A 205 -8.32 -17.98 -6.58
C TRP A 205 -9.60 -18.12 -5.76
N ARG A 206 -10.57 -18.92 -6.25
CA ARG A 206 -11.90 -19.03 -5.62
C ARG A 206 -11.81 -19.52 -4.18
N ALA A 207 -11.05 -20.59 -3.94
CA ALA A 207 -10.90 -21.16 -2.59
C ALA A 207 -10.22 -20.17 -1.63
N GLN A 208 -9.22 -19.42 -2.11
CA GLN A 208 -8.52 -18.39 -1.34
C GLN A 208 -9.46 -17.22 -0.98
N VAL A 209 -10.23 -16.73 -1.96
CA VAL A 209 -11.18 -15.63 -1.73
C VAL A 209 -12.33 -16.07 -0.81
N GLU A 210 -12.88 -17.27 -0.99
CA GLU A 210 -13.89 -17.82 -0.07
C GLU A 210 -13.35 -17.94 1.37
N HIS A 211 -12.10 -18.37 1.53
CA HIS A 211 -11.44 -18.40 2.83
C HIS A 211 -11.31 -16.99 3.42
N SER A 212 -10.88 -16.02 2.62
CA SER A 212 -10.73 -14.64 3.03
C SER A 212 -12.06 -14.00 3.43
N VAL A 213 -13.14 -14.22 2.67
CA VAL A 213 -14.51 -13.74 3.00
C VAL A 213 -14.97 -14.32 4.35
N ARG A 214 -14.74 -15.62 4.61
CA ARG A 214 -15.06 -16.22 5.91
C ARG A 214 -14.29 -15.59 7.06
N ARG A 215 -13.04 -15.22 6.85
CA ARG A 215 -12.20 -14.52 7.82
C ARG A 215 -12.74 -13.11 8.06
N TRP A 216 -13.00 -12.33 7.02
CA TRP A 216 -13.52 -10.96 7.12
C TRP A 216 -14.87 -10.87 7.85
N LEU A 217 -15.74 -11.87 7.68
CA LEU A 217 -17.01 -11.94 8.40
C LEU A 217 -16.87 -12.17 9.92
N ARG A 218 -15.73 -12.65 10.39
CA ARG A 218 -15.46 -12.97 11.81
C ARG A 218 -14.50 -12.02 12.49
N ASP A 219 -13.74 -11.29 11.69
CA ASP A 219 -12.68 -10.42 12.17
C ASP A 219 -13.28 -9.10 12.66
N HIS A 220 -13.03 -8.77 13.94
CA HIS A 220 -13.51 -7.54 14.56
C HIS A 220 -12.81 -6.27 14.05
N ASP A 221 -11.64 -6.41 13.45
CA ASP A 221 -10.88 -5.31 12.86
C ASP A 221 -11.14 -5.15 11.36
N SER A 222 -12.07 -5.93 10.82
CA SER A 222 -12.60 -5.82 9.46
C SER A 222 -14.08 -5.46 9.45
N CYS A 223 -14.50 -4.74 8.43
CA CYS A 223 -15.89 -4.39 8.17
C CYS A 223 -16.25 -4.78 6.74
N LEU A 224 -17.07 -5.82 6.60
CA LEU A 224 -17.65 -6.23 5.33
C LEU A 224 -19.12 -5.84 5.30
N ILE A 225 -19.50 -5.01 4.35
CA ILE A 225 -20.87 -4.52 4.14
C ILE A 225 -21.32 -4.81 2.72
N VAL A 226 -22.62 -4.95 2.55
CA VAL A 226 -23.26 -5.21 1.25
C VAL A 226 -24.37 -4.21 0.98
N ALA A 227 -24.62 -3.94 -0.28
CA ALA A 227 -25.83 -3.30 -0.77
C ALA A 227 -26.80 -4.39 -1.24
N ASP A 228 -27.96 -4.44 -0.61
CA ASP A 228 -29.00 -5.46 -0.79
C ASP A 228 -30.22 -4.83 -1.45
N ALA A 229 -30.58 -5.33 -2.61
CA ALA A 229 -31.75 -4.93 -3.38
C ALA A 229 -32.70 -6.11 -3.47
N ALA A 230 -33.69 -6.17 -2.57
CA ALA A 230 -34.69 -7.23 -2.49
C ALA A 230 -34.07 -8.65 -2.50
N ASP A 231 -33.20 -8.93 -1.54
CA ASP A 231 -32.45 -10.18 -1.36
C ASP A 231 -31.36 -10.45 -2.42
N LEU A 232 -31.12 -9.50 -3.30
CA LEU A 232 -29.99 -9.54 -4.25
C LEU A 232 -28.86 -8.66 -3.80
N VAL A 233 -27.70 -9.21 -3.50
CA VAL A 233 -26.49 -8.43 -3.20
C VAL A 233 -25.95 -7.84 -4.51
N VAL A 234 -26.03 -6.51 -4.62
CA VAL A 234 -25.70 -5.75 -5.83
C VAL A 234 -24.36 -4.98 -5.72
N GLY A 235 -23.77 -4.99 -4.55
CA GLY A 235 -22.47 -4.40 -4.29
C GLY A 235 -21.94 -4.76 -2.91
N PHE A 236 -20.63 -4.58 -2.69
CA PHE A 236 -20.01 -4.76 -1.38
C PHE A 236 -18.88 -3.77 -1.17
N ALA A 237 -18.53 -3.54 0.09
CA ALA A 237 -17.30 -2.86 0.48
C ALA A 237 -16.66 -3.58 1.66
N LEU A 238 -15.34 -3.66 1.62
CA LEU A 238 -14.48 -4.22 2.68
C LEU A 238 -13.49 -3.16 3.12
N GLY A 239 -13.47 -2.89 4.40
CA GLY A 239 -12.43 -2.11 5.05
C GLY A 239 -11.89 -2.79 6.29
N GLY A 240 -10.75 -2.34 6.74
CA GLY A 240 -10.11 -2.85 7.96
C GLY A 240 -9.17 -1.83 8.58
N LEU A 241 -8.75 -2.08 9.81
CA LEU A 241 -7.71 -1.31 10.46
C LEU A 241 -6.34 -1.77 9.94
N ALA A 242 -5.51 -0.84 9.56
CA ALA A 242 -4.15 -1.10 9.10
C ALA A 242 -3.14 -0.30 9.91
N GLU A 243 -1.97 -0.90 10.09
CA GLU A 243 -0.85 -0.27 10.75
C GLU A 243 0.38 -0.35 9.86
N SER A 244 1.05 0.78 9.66
CA SER A 244 2.34 0.81 8.99
C SER A 244 3.46 0.71 10.01
N THR A 245 4.32 -0.29 9.87
CA THR A 245 5.50 -0.46 10.73
C THR A 245 6.75 0.14 10.12
N ILE A 246 6.91 0.00 8.82
CA ILE A 246 8.01 0.53 8.01
C ILE A 246 7.40 1.00 6.70
N GLY A 247 7.82 2.14 6.21
CA GLY A 247 7.30 2.71 4.97
C GLY A 247 6.85 4.16 5.14
N LEU A 248 6.16 4.69 4.16
CA LEU A 248 5.80 6.10 4.12
C LEU A 248 4.62 6.48 5.01
N THR A 249 3.62 5.60 5.12
CA THR A 249 2.39 5.90 5.87
C THR A 249 2.61 5.79 7.37
N PRO A 250 2.41 6.85 8.15
CA PRO A 250 2.58 6.78 9.60
C PRO A 250 1.33 6.25 10.30
N GLY A 251 1.55 5.49 11.38
CA GLY A 251 0.54 5.15 12.37
C GLY A 251 -0.57 4.20 11.91
N SER A 252 -1.63 4.18 12.69
CA SER A 252 -2.85 3.40 12.46
C SER A 252 -3.83 4.19 11.59
N HIS A 253 -4.46 3.53 10.63
CA HIS A 253 -5.41 4.14 9.70
C HIS A 253 -6.47 3.14 9.25
N GLY A 254 -7.59 3.64 8.73
CA GLY A 254 -8.56 2.81 8.02
C GLY A 254 -8.07 2.50 6.61
N HIS A 255 -8.20 1.24 6.18
CA HIS A 255 -7.86 0.84 4.82
C HIS A 255 -9.08 0.25 4.13
N ILE A 256 -9.45 0.79 2.97
CA ILE A 256 -10.47 0.19 2.10
C ILE A 256 -9.76 -0.77 1.16
N ALA A 257 -9.98 -2.07 1.40
CA ALA A 257 -9.34 -3.12 0.62
C ALA A 257 -10.06 -3.38 -0.70
N HIS A 258 -11.39 -3.44 -0.66
CA HIS A 258 -12.21 -3.73 -1.85
C HIS A 258 -13.53 -2.97 -1.81
N MET A 259 -13.99 -2.51 -2.97
CA MET A 259 -15.34 -2.04 -3.16
C MET A 259 -15.78 -2.31 -4.60
N CYS A 260 -16.90 -2.97 -4.76
CA CYS A 260 -17.49 -3.29 -6.06
C CYS A 260 -18.99 -3.02 -6.07
N VAL A 261 -19.46 -2.52 -7.20
CA VAL A 261 -20.90 -2.41 -7.50
C VAL A 261 -21.13 -3.08 -8.83
N SER A 262 -22.07 -4.03 -8.87
CA SER A 262 -22.49 -4.72 -10.09
C SER A 262 -22.81 -3.75 -11.21
N ALA A 263 -22.44 -4.06 -12.44
CA ALA A 263 -22.54 -3.16 -13.60
C ALA A 263 -23.91 -2.53 -13.77
N LYS A 264 -24.98 -3.31 -13.54
CA LYS A 264 -26.38 -2.85 -13.67
C LYS A 264 -26.81 -1.85 -12.60
N TRP A 265 -26.08 -1.78 -11.48
CA TRP A 265 -26.38 -0.92 -10.32
C TRP A 265 -25.42 0.26 -10.17
N ARG A 266 -24.51 0.45 -11.10
CA ARG A 266 -23.62 1.61 -11.13
C ARG A 266 -24.40 2.89 -11.43
N ARG A 267 -23.87 4.03 -10.97
CA ARG A 267 -24.43 5.38 -11.15
C ARG A 267 -25.79 5.61 -10.49
N ARG A 268 -26.21 4.73 -9.56
CA ARG A 268 -27.41 4.85 -8.73
C ARG A 268 -27.13 5.18 -7.26
N GLY A 269 -25.97 5.72 -6.93
CA GLY A 269 -25.62 6.07 -5.53
C GLY A 269 -25.08 4.92 -4.68
N VAL A 270 -25.19 3.63 -5.11
CA VAL A 270 -24.78 2.45 -4.33
C VAL A 270 -23.36 2.57 -3.76
N GLY A 271 -22.37 2.90 -4.60
CA GLY A 271 -20.99 3.04 -4.15
C GLY A 271 -20.79 4.16 -3.12
N ARG A 272 -21.57 5.24 -3.23
CA ARG A 272 -21.53 6.35 -2.27
C ARG A 272 -22.09 5.94 -0.91
N GLN A 273 -23.20 5.20 -0.88
CA GLN A 273 -23.77 4.70 0.38
C GLN A 273 -22.91 3.63 1.03
N LEU A 274 -22.33 2.70 0.25
CA LEU A 274 -21.34 1.74 0.74
C LEU A 274 -20.17 2.46 1.39
N PHE A 275 -19.60 3.48 0.73
CA PHE A 275 -18.49 4.23 1.30
C PHE A 275 -18.90 5.01 2.55
N ALA A 276 -20.07 5.66 2.56
CA ALA A 276 -20.55 6.40 3.73
C ALA A 276 -20.67 5.48 4.95
N SER A 277 -21.29 4.31 4.79
CA SER A 277 -21.43 3.32 5.87
C SER A 277 -20.07 2.81 6.37
N LEU A 278 -19.12 2.55 5.48
CA LEU A 278 -17.77 2.12 5.83
C LEU A 278 -16.99 3.24 6.53
N ARG A 279 -17.11 4.49 6.07
CA ARG A 279 -16.52 5.66 6.70
C ARG A 279 -17.02 5.83 8.15
N ASP A 280 -18.32 5.65 8.38
CA ASP A 280 -18.91 5.73 9.72
C ASP A 280 -18.35 4.66 10.66
N TRP A 281 -18.07 3.46 10.12
CA TRP A 281 -17.40 2.43 10.89
C TRP A 281 -15.97 2.85 11.26
N PHE A 282 -15.18 3.41 10.34
CA PHE A 282 -13.84 3.93 10.62
C PHE A 282 -13.84 5.05 11.66
N VAL A 283 -14.80 5.99 11.55
CA VAL A 283 -14.95 7.07 12.54
C VAL A 283 -15.21 6.52 13.93
N ARG A 284 -16.11 5.52 14.05
CA ARG A 284 -16.37 4.85 15.35
C ARG A 284 -15.15 4.11 15.91
N ARG A 285 -14.20 3.70 15.05
CA ARG A 285 -12.92 3.08 15.45
C ARG A 285 -11.84 4.11 15.80
N GLY A 286 -12.12 5.40 15.66
CA GLY A 286 -11.22 6.48 16.03
C GLY A 286 -9.97 6.61 15.15
N VAL A 287 -9.98 6.08 13.92
CA VAL A 287 -8.84 6.26 13.01
C VAL A 287 -8.80 7.69 12.47
N PRO A 288 -7.62 8.30 12.34
CA PRO A 288 -7.49 9.68 11.86
C PRO A 288 -7.71 9.83 10.37
N SER A 289 -7.45 8.79 9.59
CA SER A 289 -7.50 8.84 8.12
C SER A 289 -7.94 7.52 7.51
N ILE A 290 -8.43 7.61 6.27
CA ILE A 290 -8.84 6.46 5.45
C ILE A 290 -7.97 6.45 4.19
N HIS A 291 -7.46 5.27 3.86
CA HIS A 291 -6.56 5.02 2.75
C HIS A 291 -7.11 3.94 1.82
N LEU A 292 -6.73 4.00 0.57
CA LEU A 292 -7.01 2.94 -0.42
C LEU A 292 -6.01 2.98 -1.58
N TYR A 293 -5.96 1.90 -2.33
CA TYR A 293 -5.21 1.83 -3.58
C TYR A 293 -6.14 1.77 -4.78
N VAL A 294 -5.78 2.52 -5.83
CA VAL A 294 -6.48 2.52 -7.13
C VAL A 294 -5.46 2.24 -8.23
N SER A 295 -5.79 1.36 -9.17
CA SER A 295 -4.95 1.21 -10.36
C SER A 295 -4.86 2.54 -11.12
N CYS A 296 -3.66 2.97 -11.46
CA CYS A 296 -3.44 4.16 -12.27
C CYS A 296 -4.07 4.06 -13.68
N LEU A 297 -4.39 2.83 -14.11
CA LEU A 297 -5.06 2.52 -15.38
C LEU A 297 -6.59 2.46 -15.26
N ASN A 298 -7.17 2.72 -14.06
CA ASN A 298 -8.61 2.75 -13.81
C ASN A 298 -9.11 4.18 -13.52
N PRO A 299 -9.30 5.03 -14.56
CA PRO A 299 -9.71 6.42 -14.36
C PRO A 299 -11.11 6.54 -13.73
N VAL A 300 -12.00 5.58 -13.97
CA VAL A 300 -13.36 5.58 -13.41
C VAL A 300 -13.34 5.46 -11.90
N SER A 301 -12.56 4.50 -11.38
CA SER A 301 -12.35 4.35 -9.94
C SER A 301 -11.63 5.55 -9.34
N GLY A 302 -10.57 6.04 -10.00
CA GLY A 302 -9.83 7.23 -9.58
C GLY A 302 -10.71 8.49 -9.46
N GLN A 303 -11.58 8.74 -10.45
CA GLN A 303 -12.54 9.86 -10.41
C GLN A 303 -13.57 9.70 -9.28
N PHE A 304 -14.09 8.48 -9.09
CA PHE A 304 -15.04 8.18 -8.02
C PHE A 304 -14.44 8.53 -6.66
N TRP A 305 -13.24 8.04 -6.35
CA TRP A 305 -12.63 8.24 -5.04
C TRP A 305 -12.24 9.70 -4.81
N ARG A 306 -11.68 10.38 -5.82
CA ARG A 306 -11.40 11.82 -5.71
C ARG A 306 -12.69 12.62 -5.53
N GLY A 307 -13.80 12.22 -6.18
CA GLY A 307 -15.13 12.78 -5.95
C GLY A 307 -15.69 12.48 -4.54
N MET A 308 -15.15 11.49 -3.85
CA MET A 308 -15.44 11.20 -2.43
C MET A 308 -14.48 11.93 -1.47
N GLY A 309 -13.69 12.89 -1.95
CA GLY A 309 -12.78 13.72 -1.14
C GLY A 309 -11.44 13.05 -0.83
N PHE A 310 -11.06 12.00 -1.54
CA PHE A 310 -9.71 11.46 -1.45
C PHE A 310 -8.72 12.28 -2.28
N GLU A 311 -7.53 12.46 -1.74
CA GLU A 311 -6.42 13.15 -2.37
C GLU A 311 -5.29 12.18 -2.72
N ASP A 312 -4.53 12.51 -3.78
CA ASP A 312 -3.31 11.80 -4.11
C ASP A 312 -2.31 11.93 -2.95
N TYR A 313 -1.69 10.81 -2.58
CA TYR A 313 -0.82 10.73 -1.42
C TYR A 313 0.53 10.11 -1.77
N ILE A 314 0.51 8.86 -2.22
CA ILE A 314 1.69 8.08 -2.59
C ILE A 314 1.43 7.42 -3.95
N ASN A 315 2.46 7.36 -4.79
CA ASN A 315 2.45 6.51 -5.97
C ASN A 315 3.22 5.23 -5.69
N ARG A 316 2.58 4.08 -5.85
CA ARG A 316 3.27 2.80 -5.90
C ARG A 316 3.78 2.56 -7.30
N LEU A 317 5.08 2.40 -7.42
CA LEU A 317 5.76 2.13 -8.68
C LEU A 317 6.15 0.66 -8.75
N TRP A 318 6.16 0.12 -9.96
CA TRP A 318 6.50 -1.26 -10.29
C TRP A 318 7.69 -1.29 -11.24
N CYS A 319 8.61 -2.22 -11.01
CA CYS A 319 9.69 -2.56 -11.94
C CYS A 319 9.82 -4.08 -12.01
N ASP A 320 9.83 -4.63 -13.23
CA ASP A 320 10.14 -6.04 -13.45
C ASP A 320 11.63 -6.27 -13.20
N LEU A 321 11.94 -7.38 -12.53
CA LEU A 321 13.31 -7.83 -12.27
C LEU A 321 13.72 -8.77 -13.40
N VAL A 322 14.26 -8.20 -14.49
CA VAL A 322 14.76 -8.97 -15.64
C VAL A 322 16.14 -9.56 -15.37
#